data_b8bb5d61c6aff1be3b88625f314344c2
#
_entry.id   b8bb5d61c6aff1be3b88625f314344c2
#
_cell.length_a   1.000
_cell.length_b   1.000
_cell.length_c   1.000
_cell.angle_alpha   90.00
_cell.angle_beta   90.00
_cell.angle_gamma   90.00
#
_symmetry.space_group_name_H-M   'P 1'
#
loop_
_entity.id
_entity.type
_entity.pdbx_description
1 polymer ?
#
loop_
_entity_poly.entity_id
_entity_poly.type
_entity_poly.pdbx_seq_one_letter_code
_entity_poly.pdbx_strand_id
1 'polypeptide(L)'
;MQHLIINMKRILTYAALAALAFISSSCAKSRLEQMQLAKDVDIKCTPEVLEIVSGKIPATVSVTCPKGYFHPKATMDVTPVLVYEGGEIEGRLLQYQGDKVKDNYKTVSSQGATITEKLSFPYKPGCEKARLELRSVIHYKDKDYPVDAIKVADGCLATYMLADLDGVYEFKPDGYQPILYRTTEGRILYDVNSDRVNQEQFETNSMVNYKNSLDYLKEDERTTIKGTQIVAYASPEGGKDYNAKLSDKRADTAQKALDKVAGDVEFTGTEVKSVGQDWEGFQEAVSKSNIEDKDLILRVLSMYSDPAVRESEIRNLSQIYSEINKKVFPALRRARLVTNLEWRNYDDEELIKLADQKGIERFDEPSILRLASLAETTSDKETLYKYAISKFNSDTARYNLAMLYLNEGRTSLGGAYLSKIKEPDEQVLDATGVVAMRNDDYELAADCFEKAGSISKENETIMAIRKGDYAAAAAAAKGLKGDNAAIAMLLNGDVDGAAAALEGDGARTEYLRAIVAARKGNTAEARKHLDAAKEADKALADRAASDIEFATLAN
;
A
#
# COMPACT_ATOMS: atom_id res chain seq x y z
N MET A 1 22.66 3.68 19.75
CA MET A 1 23.99 3.48 19.13
C MET A 1 25.15 4.02 19.95
N GLN A 2 25.19 5.31 20.34
CA GLN A 2 26.29 5.83 21.16
C GLN A 2 26.46 5.13 22.53
N HIS A 3 25.39 4.77 23.24
CA HIS A 3 25.47 4.10 24.53
C HIS A 3 25.83 2.61 24.41
N LEU A 4 25.37 1.89 23.39
CA LEU A 4 25.79 0.52 23.10
C LEU A 4 27.27 0.49 22.71
N ILE A 5 27.68 1.43 21.87
CA ILE A 5 29.09 1.65 21.45
C ILE A 5 29.94 2.06 22.64
N ILE A 6 29.46 2.87 23.59
CA ILE A 6 30.22 3.29 24.79
C ILE A 6 30.38 2.14 25.77
N ASN A 7 29.39 1.28 25.97
CA ASN A 7 29.53 0.12 26.85
C ASN A 7 30.39 -0.99 26.22
N MET A 8 30.26 -1.22 24.92
CA MET A 8 31.19 -2.11 24.20
C MET A 8 32.61 -1.55 24.13
N LYS A 9 32.77 -0.23 24.01
CA LYS A 9 34.12 0.41 24.16
C LYS A 9 34.76 0.12 25.50
N ARG A 10 33.98 0.08 26.58
CA ARG A 10 34.51 -0.28 27.91
C ARG A 10 34.96 -1.74 28.00
N ILE A 11 34.25 -2.67 27.42
CA ILE A 11 34.63 -4.10 27.38
C ILE A 11 35.86 -4.31 26.48
N LEU A 12 35.89 -3.65 25.29
CA LEU A 12 37.05 -3.68 24.40
C LEU A 12 38.30 -3.01 25.00
N THR A 13 38.13 -1.92 25.79
CA THR A 13 39.23 -1.22 26.44
C THR A 13 39.86 -2.08 27.55
N TYR A 14 39.05 -2.89 28.28
CA TYR A 14 39.59 -3.79 29.31
C TYR A 14 40.32 -5.01 28.72
N ALA A 15 39.87 -5.53 27.57
CA ALA A 15 40.58 -6.61 26.85
C ALA A 15 41.90 -6.13 26.21
N ALA A 16 41.96 -4.89 25.72
CA ALA A 16 43.16 -4.28 25.17
C ALA A 16 44.18 -3.86 26.27
N LEU A 17 43.70 -3.45 27.47
CA LEU A 17 44.55 -3.07 28.59
C LEU A 17 45.21 -4.27 29.31
N ALA A 18 44.61 -5.46 29.27
CA ALA A 18 45.21 -6.67 29.82
C ALA A 18 46.44 -7.18 29.02
N ALA A 19 46.54 -6.82 27.72
CA ALA A 19 47.68 -7.17 26.86
C ALA A 19 48.88 -6.20 27.01
N LEU A 20 48.73 -5.07 27.70
CA LEU A 20 49.73 -4.00 27.80
C LEU A 20 50.60 -4.05 29.06
N ALA A 21 50.45 -5.05 29.96
CA ALA A 21 51.08 -5.06 31.27
C ALA A 21 52.42 -5.84 31.37
N PHE A 22 52.98 -6.38 30.33
CA PHE A 22 54.31 -7.00 30.36
C PHE A 22 55.13 -6.55 29.13
N ILE A 23 56.10 -5.71 29.34
CA ILE A 23 57.51 -5.74 28.96
C ILE A 23 58.13 -4.34 29.06
N SER A 24 58.80 -4.05 30.16
CA SER A 24 59.84 -3.02 30.22
C SER A 24 61.17 -3.72 30.06
N SER A 25 61.72 -3.79 28.89
CA SER A 25 63.14 -3.92 28.66
C SER A 25 63.49 -3.37 27.28
N SER A 26 64.35 -2.38 27.29
CA SER A 26 64.90 -1.67 26.15
C SER A 26 65.70 -2.59 25.22
N CYS A 27 65.14 -2.87 24.06
CA CYS A 27 65.88 -3.14 22.83
C CYS A 27 64.98 -2.63 21.69
N ALA A 28 65.51 -1.81 20.80
CA ALA A 28 64.84 -1.37 19.62
C ALA A 28 64.46 -2.61 18.79
N LYS A 29 63.20 -3.03 18.88
CA LYS A 29 62.66 -4.15 18.08
C LYS A 29 62.86 -3.85 16.61
N SER A 30 63.26 -4.86 15.83
CA SER A 30 63.39 -4.69 14.38
C SER A 30 62.03 -4.32 13.78
N ARG A 31 61.98 -3.62 12.63
CA ARG A 31 60.74 -3.30 11.93
C ARG A 31 59.89 -4.54 11.65
N LEU A 32 60.51 -5.67 11.38
CA LEU A 32 59.79 -6.93 11.14
C LEU A 32 59.08 -7.40 12.40
N GLU A 33 59.73 -7.28 13.60
CA GLU A 33 59.12 -7.61 14.88
C GLU A 33 57.97 -6.64 15.22
N GLN A 34 58.10 -5.34 14.88
CA GLN A 34 57.03 -4.36 15.06
C GLN A 34 55.82 -4.69 14.19
N MET A 35 56.03 -5.05 12.92
CA MET A 35 54.98 -5.51 12.01
C MET A 35 54.36 -6.82 12.50
N GLN A 36 55.16 -7.78 12.96
CA GLN A 36 54.68 -9.08 13.44
C GLN A 36 53.82 -8.95 14.70
N LEU A 37 54.15 -8.01 15.58
CA LEU A 37 53.36 -7.72 16.77
C LEU A 37 52.21 -6.73 16.53
N ALA A 38 52.03 -6.26 15.29
CA ALA A 38 51.06 -5.20 14.91
C ALA A 38 51.12 -3.99 15.88
N LYS A 39 52.32 -3.66 16.38
CA LYS A 39 52.50 -2.61 17.37
C LYS A 39 52.48 -1.23 16.72
N ASP A 40 51.82 -0.28 17.36
CA ASP A 40 51.70 1.12 16.91
C ASP A 40 50.89 1.31 15.60
N VAL A 41 50.13 0.31 15.19
CA VAL A 41 49.18 0.38 14.08
C VAL A 41 47.77 0.69 14.60
N ASP A 42 47.11 1.66 14.00
CA ASP A 42 45.69 1.93 14.29
C ASP A 42 44.79 1.21 13.24
N ILE A 43 43.97 0.27 13.72
CA ILE A 43 43.07 -0.52 12.87
C ILE A 43 41.63 -0.22 13.30
N LYS A 44 40.84 0.25 12.34
CA LYS A 44 39.42 0.58 12.53
C LYS A 44 38.57 -0.20 11.57
N CYS A 45 37.45 -0.70 12.05
CA CYS A 45 36.41 -1.30 11.24
C CYS A 45 35.14 -0.42 11.27
N THR A 46 34.52 -0.24 10.13
CA THR A 46 33.22 0.45 10.00
C THR A 46 32.27 -0.48 9.27
N PRO A 47 31.12 -0.82 9.88
CA PRO A 47 30.70 -0.47 11.24
C PRO A 47 31.55 -1.16 12.31
N GLU A 48 31.61 -0.60 13.54
CA GLU A 48 32.35 -1.20 14.68
C GLU A 48 31.74 -2.56 15.12
N VAL A 49 30.42 -2.70 15.01
CA VAL A 49 29.67 -3.95 15.09
C VAL A 49 29.15 -4.25 13.70
N LEU A 50 29.50 -5.41 13.17
CA LEU A 50 29.08 -5.80 11.83
C LEU A 50 27.55 -5.87 11.74
N GLU A 51 27.03 -5.63 10.56
CA GLU A 51 25.60 -5.64 10.29
C GLU A 51 25.31 -6.47 9.03
N ILE A 52 24.22 -7.23 9.07
CA ILE A 52 23.74 -7.97 7.92
C ILE A 52 22.89 -7.03 7.07
N VAL A 53 23.30 -6.82 5.82
CA VAL A 53 22.65 -5.94 4.86
C VAL A 53 22.33 -6.74 3.60
N SER A 54 21.06 -6.94 3.29
CA SER A 54 20.62 -7.68 2.08
C SER A 54 21.34 -9.05 1.92
N GLY A 55 21.44 -9.83 3.00
CA GLY A 55 22.09 -11.16 2.97
C GLY A 55 23.60 -11.14 2.84
N LYS A 56 24.23 -9.98 3.01
CA LYS A 56 25.68 -9.79 3.00
C LYS A 56 26.12 -9.10 4.29
N ILE A 57 27.40 -9.25 4.62
CA ILE A 57 28.03 -8.61 5.77
C ILE A 57 29.15 -7.71 5.23
N PRO A 58 28.84 -6.41 4.95
CA PRO A 58 29.83 -5.46 4.50
C PRO A 58 30.70 -4.97 5.67
N ALA A 59 31.97 -4.72 5.42
CA ALA A 59 32.89 -4.10 6.36
C ALA A 59 33.91 -3.21 5.61
N THR A 60 34.23 -2.08 6.20
CA THR A 60 35.35 -1.24 5.73
C THR A 60 36.42 -1.23 6.80
N VAL A 61 37.57 -1.79 6.49
CA VAL A 61 38.71 -1.83 7.42
C VAL A 61 39.72 -0.79 6.98
N SER A 62 40.08 0.11 7.89
CA SER A 62 41.13 1.13 7.71
C SER A 62 42.29 0.86 8.62
N VAL A 63 43.50 0.73 8.04
CA VAL A 63 44.76 0.45 8.75
C VAL A 63 45.67 1.65 8.58
N THR A 64 46.00 2.33 9.66
CA THR A 64 46.94 3.46 9.65
C THR A 64 48.31 3.02 10.18
N CYS A 65 49.25 2.93 9.28
CA CYS A 65 50.63 2.60 9.57
C CYS A 65 51.46 3.89 9.83
N PRO A 66 52.12 4.06 10.97
CA PRO A 66 52.96 5.22 11.21
C PRO A 66 54.23 5.18 10.37
N LYS A 67 54.96 6.31 10.33
CA LYS A 67 56.25 6.41 9.67
C LYS A 67 57.21 5.36 10.19
N GLY A 68 57.85 4.62 9.29
CA GLY A 68 58.86 3.62 9.59
C GLY A 68 58.30 2.25 9.97
N TYR A 69 56.97 2.09 10.03
CA TYR A 69 56.33 0.81 10.40
C TYR A 69 56.57 -0.26 9.33
N PHE A 70 56.16 -0.02 8.08
CA PHE A 70 56.26 -1.04 7.03
C PHE A 70 57.70 -1.19 6.53
N HIS A 71 58.19 -2.44 6.48
CA HIS A 71 59.55 -2.69 6.04
C HIS A 71 59.69 -2.48 4.51
N PRO A 72 60.60 -1.63 4.01
CA PRO A 72 60.62 -1.21 2.61
C PRO A 72 60.89 -2.33 1.60
N LYS A 73 61.42 -3.48 2.03
CA LYS A 73 61.75 -4.64 1.17
C LYS A 73 60.93 -5.89 1.52
N ALA A 74 59.87 -5.76 2.31
CA ALA A 74 58.97 -6.85 2.65
C ALA A 74 57.69 -6.78 1.81
N THR A 75 57.07 -7.93 1.64
CA THR A 75 55.65 -8.04 1.23
C THR A 75 54.84 -8.58 2.38
N MET A 76 53.53 -8.40 2.32
CA MET A 76 52.58 -8.87 3.34
C MET A 76 51.31 -9.32 2.71
N ASP A 77 50.94 -10.55 2.99
CA ASP A 77 49.64 -11.12 2.64
C ASP A 77 48.68 -10.96 3.83
N VAL A 78 47.49 -10.48 3.59
CA VAL A 78 46.43 -10.30 4.58
C VAL A 78 45.16 -10.97 4.10
N THR A 79 44.71 -11.96 4.84
CA THR A 79 43.43 -12.63 4.61
C THR A 79 42.42 -12.17 5.67
N PRO A 80 41.39 -11.39 5.31
CA PRO A 80 40.25 -11.13 6.19
C PRO A 80 39.44 -12.41 6.35
N VAL A 81 39.11 -12.79 7.58
CA VAL A 81 38.35 -14.02 7.88
C VAL A 81 37.20 -13.69 8.81
N LEU A 82 35.99 -14.03 8.38
CA LEU A 82 34.82 -13.98 9.24
C LEU A 82 34.68 -15.33 9.94
N VAL A 83 34.93 -15.36 11.23
CA VAL A 83 34.81 -16.56 12.07
C VAL A 83 33.47 -16.54 12.75
N TYR A 84 32.67 -17.60 12.59
CA TYR A 84 31.32 -17.73 13.14
C TYR A 84 31.09 -19.14 13.72
N GLU A 85 29.98 -19.39 14.37
CA GLU A 85 29.71 -20.66 15.07
C GLU A 85 29.76 -21.88 14.13
N GLY A 86 29.39 -21.70 12.84
CA GLY A 86 29.40 -22.78 11.83
C GLY A 86 30.73 -22.95 11.09
N GLY A 87 31.77 -22.17 11.40
CA GLY A 87 33.06 -22.25 10.73
C GLY A 87 33.70 -20.90 10.39
N GLU A 88 34.34 -20.83 9.23
CA GLU A 88 35.04 -19.63 8.77
C GLU A 88 34.64 -19.29 7.32
N ILE A 89 34.65 -18.00 7.00
CA ILE A 89 34.49 -17.51 5.63
C ILE A 89 35.68 -16.61 5.32
N GLU A 90 36.56 -17.08 4.45
CA GLU A 90 37.69 -16.29 4.00
C GLU A 90 37.24 -15.23 2.97
N GLY A 91 37.74 -14.01 3.17
CA GLY A 91 37.63 -12.94 2.20
C GLY A 91 38.72 -13.03 1.13
N ARG A 92 38.76 -12.05 0.25
CA ARG A 92 39.80 -11.98 -0.79
C ARG A 92 41.16 -11.73 -0.15
N LEU A 93 42.19 -12.37 -0.67
CA LEU A 93 43.56 -12.09 -0.30
C LEU A 93 43.94 -10.64 -0.66
N LEU A 94 44.50 -9.91 0.30
CA LEU A 94 45.00 -8.56 0.15
C LEU A 94 46.52 -8.58 0.22
N GLN A 95 47.20 -8.03 -0.80
CA GLN A 95 48.65 -8.09 -0.90
C GLN A 95 49.26 -6.70 -0.89
N TYR A 96 50.25 -6.53 -0.01
CA TYR A 96 50.92 -5.26 0.21
C TYR A 96 52.43 -5.38 0.04
N GLN A 97 53.06 -4.30 -0.36
CA GLN A 97 54.53 -4.25 -0.53
C GLN A 97 55.13 -2.95 0.00
N GLY A 98 56.35 -3.03 0.42
CA GLY A 98 57.14 -1.84 0.81
C GLY A 98 57.71 -1.07 -0.40
N ASP A 99 58.13 0.16 -0.18
CA ASP A 99 58.58 1.12 -1.22
C ASP A 99 59.72 0.59 -2.14
N LYS A 100 60.49 -0.40 -1.71
CA LYS A 100 61.64 -0.95 -2.44
C LYS A 100 61.37 -2.32 -3.08
N VAL A 101 60.15 -2.82 -2.98
CA VAL A 101 59.69 -3.99 -3.68
C VAL A 101 59.17 -3.57 -5.05
N LYS A 102 59.46 -4.32 -6.09
CA LYS A 102 59.01 -4.05 -7.47
C LYS A 102 58.08 -5.18 -7.89
N ASP A 103 56.90 -5.23 -7.28
CA ASP A 103 55.82 -6.17 -7.61
C ASP A 103 54.53 -5.40 -7.85
N ASN A 104 53.45 -6.08 -8.21
CA ASN A 104 52.15 -5.46 -8.53
C ASN A 104 51.24 -5.31 -7.28
N TYR A 105 51.81 -5.38 -6.08
CA TYR A 105 51.04 -5.26 -4.85
C TYR A 105 50.83 -3.79 -4.47
N LYS A 106 49.83 -3.53 -3.59
CA LYS A 106 49.58 -2.18 -3.10
C LYS A 106 50.72 -1.68 -2.23
N THR A 107 51.37 -0.63 -2.65
CA THR A 107 52.56 -0.10 -1.94
C THR A 107 52.18 0.63 -0.66
N VAL A 108 52.76 0.24 0.45
CA VAL A 108 52.66 0.89 1.76
C VAL A 108 53.88 1.77 1.97
N SER A 109 53.70 3.08 2.01
CA SER A 109 54.83 4.02 2.14
C SER A 109 55.54 3.90 3.48
N SER A 110 56.87 3.89 3.44
CA SER A 110 57.71 3.95 4.66
C SER A 110 57.59 5.30 5.39
N GLN A 111 57.00 6.32 4.80
CA GLN A 111 56.70 7.62 5.44
C GLN A 111 55.39 7.60 6.25
N GLY A 112 54.69 6.49 6.26
CA GLY A 112 53.35 6.29 6.81
C GLY A 112 52.28 6.21 5.70
N ALA A 113 51.24 5.45 5.96
CA ALA A 113 50.13 5.26 5.04
C ALA A 113 48.84 4.90 5.79
N THR A 114 47.73 5.32 5.29
CA THR A 114 46.41 4.78 5.66
C THR A 114 45.90 3.95 4.49
N ILE A 115 45.54 2.71 4.74
CA ILE A 115 45.01 1.76 3.78
C ILE A 115 43.58 1.50 4.16
N THR A 116 42.68 1.63 3.21
CA THR A 116 41.24 1.32 3.41
C THR A 116 40.83 0.25 2.44
N GLU A 117 40.22 -0.81 2.94
CA GLU A 117 39.71 -1.94 2.18
C GLU A 117 38.22 -2.15 2.45
N LYS A 118 37.46 -2.30 1.38
CA LYS A 118 36.04 -2.68 1.45
C LYS A 118 35.94 -4.20 1.32
N LEU A 119 35.33 -4.82 2.31
CA LEU A 119 35.11 -6.25 2.42
C LEU A 119 33.60 -6.53 2.35
N SER A 120 33.25 -7.73 1.90
CA SER A 120 31.86 -8.20 1.95
C SER A 120 31.88 -9.72 2.06
N PHE A 121 31.15 -10.24 3.03
CA PHE A 121 31.01 -11.68 3.25
C PHE A 121 29.56 -12.08 3.01
N PRO A 122 29.27 -13.29 2.48
CA PRO A 122 27.92 -13.81 2.43
C PRO A 122 27.43 -14.12 3.85
N TYR A 123 26.19 -13.79 4.15
CA TYR A 123 25.57 -14.23 5.39
C TYR A 123 25.37 -15.76 5.39
N LYS A 124 25.62 -16.37 6.52
CA LYS A 124 25.25 -17.75 6.87
C LYS A 124 24.67 -17.79 8.27
N PRO A 125 23.71 -18.69 8.57
CA PRO A 125 23.21 -18.87 9.93
C PRO A 125 24.37 -19.08 10.93
N GLY A 126 24.32 -18.38 12.05
CA GLY A 126 25.38 -18.35 13.06
C GLY A 126 26.35 -17.16 12.93
N CYS A 127 26.23 -16.37 11.85
CA CYS A 127 27.04 -15.14 11.70
C CYS A 127 26.62 -14.04 12.70
N GLU A 128 25.52 -14.16 13.41
CA GLU A 128 25.08 -13.23 14.44
C GLU A 128 26.10 -13.11 15.58
N LYS A 129 26.87 -14.18 15.84
CA LYS A 129 27.97 -14.23 16.82
C LYS A 129 29.34 -14.25 16.16
N ALA A 130 29.47 -13.75 14.94
CA ALA A 130 30.75 -13.76 14.25
C ALA A 130 31.73 -12.73 14.82
N ARG A 131 32.98 -12.86 14.43
CA ARG A 131 34.01 -11.85 14.57
C ARG A 131 34.83 -11.76 13.29
N LEU A 132 35.20 -10.57 12.90
CA LEU A 132 36.11 -10.34 11.78
C LEU A 132 37.53 -10.31 12.27
N GLU A 133 38.39 -11.16 11.70
CA GLU A 133 39.81 -11.24 11.96
C GLU A 133 40.61 -10.90 10.71
N LEU A 134 41.76 -10.27 10.89
CA LEU A 134 42.81 -10.15 9.87
C LEU A 134 43.91 -11.15 10.19
N ARG A 135 44.17 -12.09 9.30
CA ARG A 135 45.26 -13.07 9.37
C ARG A 135 46.32 -12.67 8.38
N SER A 136 47.55 -12.49 8.84
CA SER A 136 48.60 -11.90 8.02
C SER A 136 49.88 -12.70 8.07
N VAL A 137 50.63 -12.69 6.96
CA VAL A 137 51.96 -13.25 6.86
C VAL A 137 52.87 -12.21 6.18
N ILE A 138 54.01 -11.92 6.81
CA ILE A 138 55.03 -11.03 6.27
C ILE A 138 56.08 -11.88 5.58
N HIS A 139 56.39 -11.59 4.34
CA HIS A 139 57.46 -12.26 3.57
C HIS A 139 58.64 -11.32 3.44
N TYR A 140 59.80 -11.76 3.90
CA TYR A 140 61.02 -11.00 3.77
C TYR A 140 62.20 -11.92 3.46
N LYS A 141 62.86 -11.71 2.32
CA LYS A 141 63.81 -12.65 1.74
C LYS A 141 63.16 -14.03 1.60
N ASP A 142 63.82 -15.09 2.07
CA ASP A 142 63.35 -16.48 1.98
C ASP A 142 62.63 -16.94 3.27
N LYS A 143 62.07 -16.01 4.07
CA LYS A 143 61.43 -16.31 5.34
C LYS A 143 60.06 -15.69 5.47
N ASP A 144 59.15 -16.47 6.05
CA ASP A 144 57.80 -16.08 6.42
C ASP A 144 57.72 -15.76 7.92
N TYR A 145 57.03 -14.67 8.23
CA TYR A 145 56.80 -14.21 9.59
C TYR A 145 55.28 -14.11 9.79
N PRO A 146 54.65 -15.11 10.43
CA PRO A 146 53.25 -15.06 10.73
C PRO A 146 52.93 -13.96 11.74
N VAL A 147 51.83 -13.29 11.57
CA VAL A 147 51.28 -12.29 12.50
C VAL A 147 50.10 -12.93 13.22
N ASP A 148 50.01 -12.73 14.53
CA ASP A 148 48.84 -13.21 15.27
C ASP A 148 47.55 -12.62 14.70
N ALA A 149 46.47 -13.42 14.68
CA ALA A 149 45.18 -12.97 14.18
C ALA A 149 44.65 -11.75 14.95
N ILE A 150 44.31 -10.70 14.24
CA ILE A 150 43.83 -9.45 14.84
C ILE A 150 42.35 -9.37 14.68
N LYS A 151 41.60 -9.41 15.78
CA LYS A 151 40.16 -9.16 15.75
C LYS A 151 39.89 -7.65 15.52
N VAL A 152 39.08 -7.34 14.52
CA VAL A 152 38.78 -5.96 14.11
C VAL A 152 37.33 -5.55 14.29
N ALA A 153 36.42 -6.52 14.36
CA ALA A 153 35.00 -6.26 14.64
C ALA A 153 34.33 -7.50 15.25
N ASP A 154 33.23 -7.27 15.96
CA ASP A 154 32.38 -8.31 16.53
C ASP A 154 31.04 -8.38 15.83
N GLY A 155 30.41 -9.56 15.94
CA GLY A 155 29.03 -9.95 15.76
C GLY A 155 28.36 -9.40 14.52
N CYS A 156 27.13 -9.78 14.32
CA CYS A 156 26.33 -9.13 13.29
C CYS A 156 24.96 -8.75 13.82
N LEU A 157 24.63 -7.45 13.72
CA LEU A 157 23.27 -6.98 13.89
C LEU A 157 22.41 -7.57 12.74
N ALA A 158 21.35 -8.26 13.13
CA ALA A 158 20.47 -8.95 12.19
C ALA A 158 19.05 -8.33 12.16
N THR A 159 18.91 -7.09 12.65
CA THR A 159 17.62 -6.41 12.85
C THR A 159 16.81 -6.32 11.56
N TYR A 160 17.46 -6.15 10.39
CA TYR A 160 16.76 -6.10 9.11
C TYR A 160 15.99 -7.39 8.79
N MET A 161 16.44 -8.55 9.32
CA MET A 161 15.79 -9.85 9.10
C MET A 161 14.44 -9.99 9.84
N LEU A 162 14.10 -9.04 10.71
CA LEU A 162 12.79 -8.96 11.35
C LEU A 162 11.74 -8.28 10.44
N ALA A 163 12.17 -7.61 9.37
CA ALA A 163 11.27 -6.96 8.44
C ALA A 163 10.49 -7.99 7.61
N ASP A 164 9.22 -7.69 7.38
CA ASP A 164 8.44 -8.35 6.34
C ASP A 164 8.80 -7.71 4.99
N LEU A 165 9.52 -8.45 4.17
CA LEU A 165 10.06 -7.95 2.91
C LEU A 165 9.21 -8.31 1.69
N ASP A 166 8.06 -8.95 1.90
CA ASP A 166 7.21 -9.42 0.80
C ASP A 166 6.36 -8.33 0.16
N GLY A 167 6.24 -7.19 0.84
CA GLY A 167 5.39 -6.09 0.44
C GLY A 167 3.96 -6.26 0.92
N VAL A 168 3.27 -5.12 1.09
CA VAL A 168 1.89 -5.05 1.56
C VAL A 168 0.95 -4.69 0.44
N TYR A 169 -0.23 -5.28 0.46
CA TYR A 169 -1.32 -5.02 -0.48
C TYR A 169 -2.63 -5.52 0.11
N GLU A 170 -3.72 -4.92 -0.33
CA GLU A 170 -5.06 -5.27 0.13
C GLU A 170 -5.91 -5.77 -1.04
N PHE A 171 -6.89 -6.64 -0.75
CA PHE A 171 -7.88 -7.03 -1.74
C PHE A 171 -8.85 -5.86 -1.99
N LYS A 172 -9.24 -5.66 -3.24
CA LYS A 172 -10.32 -4.72 -3.57
C LYS A 172 -11.65 -5.26 -3.05
N PRO A 173 -12.51 -4.37 -2.55
CA PRO A 173 -13.84 -4.77 -2.09
C PRO A 173 -14.66 -5.39 -3.23
N ASP A 174 -15.52 -6.32 -2.88
CA ASP A 174 -16.38 -7.05 -3.82
C ASP A 174 -17.49 -6.18 -4.44
N GLY A 175 -17.77 -5.01 -3.84
CA GLY A 175 -18.85 -4.12 -4.27
C GLY A 175 -20.25 -4.64 -3.98
N TYR A 176 -20.37 -5.76 -3.26
CA TYR A 176 -21.65 -6.34 -2.89
C TYR A 176 -22.41 -5.44 -1.90
N GLN A 177 -23.66 -5.14 -2.21
CA GLN A 177 -24.51 -4.31 -1.37
C GLN A 177 -25.68 -5.12 -0.82
N PRO A 178 -25.88 -5.14 0.51
CA PRO A 178 -26.98 -5.88 1.15
C PRO A 178 -28.35 -5.29 0.82
N ILE A 179 -28.39 -4.02 0.46
CA ILE A 179 -29.61 -3.31 0.06
C ILE A 179 -29.34 -2.58 -1.25
N LEU A 180 -30.19 -2.83 -2.25
CA LEU A 180 -30.17 -2.12 -3.51
C LEU A 180 -31.32 -1.12 -3.56
N TYR A 181 -31.00 0.13 -3.89
CA TYR A 181 -31.98 1.19 -4.07
C TYR A 181 -32.38 1.26 -5.54
N ARG A 182 -33.69 1.25 -5.78
CA ARG A 182 -34.28 1.33 -7.12
C ARG A 182 -35.41 2.32 -7.11
N THR A 183 -35.80 2.81 -8.28
CA THR A 183 -36.97 3.64 -8.46
C THR A 183 -37.82 3.10 -9.61
N THR A 184 -39.14 3.18 -9.46
CA THR A 184 -40.06 3.00 -10.58
C THR A 184 -40.83 4.29 -10.81
N GLU A 185 -41.04 4.65 -12.06
CA GLU A 185 -41.64 5.95 -12.42
C GLU A 185 -42.82 5.76 -13.37
N GLY A 186 -43.96 6.38 -12.99
CA GLY A 186 -45.08 6.62 -13.85
C GLY A 186 -45.15 8.10 -14.28
N ARG A 187 -45.58 8.34 -15.49
CA ARG A 187 -45.73 9.70 -16.02
C ARG A 187 -47.13 9.92 -16.56
N ILE A 188 -47.75 11.00 -16.09
CA ILE A 188 -49.05 11.48 -16.54
C ILE A 188 -48.83 12.76 -17.35
N LEU A 189 -49.37 12.84 -18.56
CA LEU A 189 -49.36 14.04 -19.38
C LEU A 189 -50.71 14.75 -19.31
N TYR A 190 -50.67 16.08 -19.38
CA TYR A 190 -51.85 16.94 -19.32
C TYR A 190 -52.01 17.76 -20.60
N ASP A 191 -53.27 18.03 -20.95
CA ASP A 191 -53.58 18.98 -22.01
C ASP A 191 -53.21 20.41 -21.61
N VAL A 192 -53.17 21.30 -22.60
CA VAL A 192 -52.92 22.74 -22.39
C VAL A 192 -53.95 23.29 -21.40
N ASN A 193 -53.49 24.02 -20.40
CA ASN A 193 -54.30 24.66 -19.35
C ASN A 193 -55.26 23.70 -18.61
N SER A 194 -54.95 22.41 -18.60
CA SER A 194 -55.77 21.38 -17.94
C SER A 194 -54.98 20.72 -16.79
N ASP A 195 -55.72 20.43 -15.73
CA ASP A 195 -55.31 19.59 -14.61
C ASP A 195 -56.07 18.23 -14.62
N ARG A 196 -56.88 17.96 -15.64
CA ARG A 196 -57.62 16.71 -15.76
C ARG A 196 -56.74 15.58 -16.28
N VAL A 197 -56.76 14.44 -15.59
CA VAL A 197 -56.13 13.20 -16.06
C VAL A 197 -57.09 12.48 -16.98
N ASN A 198 -56.75 12.39 -18.26
CA ASN A 198 -57.53 11.64 -19.25
C ASN A 198 -57.37 10.14 -19.05
N GLN A 199 -58.42 9.35 -19.33
CA GLN A 199 -58.41 7.90 -19.15
C GLN A 199 -57.28 7.22 -19.95
N GLU A 200 -56.97 7.71 -21.14
CA GLU A 200 -55.89 7.21 -22.01
C GLU A 200 -54.48 7.29 -21.36
N GLN A 201 -54.30 8.19 -20.36
CA GLN A 201 -53.02 8.30 -19.67
C GLN A 201 -52.69 7.03 -18.88
N PHE A 202 -53.68 6.29 -18.38
CA PHE A 202 -53.50 5.02 -17.67
C PHE A 202 -53.10 3.87 -18.60
N GLU A 203 -53.32 4.03 -19.91
CA GLU A 203 -52.97 3.05 -20.94
C GLU A 203 -51.62 3.34 -21.62
N THR A 204 -50.96 4.44 -21.25
CA THR A 204 -49.62 4.76 -21.76
C THR A 204 -48.61 3.75 -21.25
N ASN A 205 -47.58 3.47 -22.07
CA ASN A 205 -46.52 2.56 -21.68
C ASN A 205 -45.88 2.92 -20.31
N SER A 206 -45.71 4.21 -20.00
CA SER A 206 -45.17 4.67 -18.73
C SER A 206 -46.03 4.24 -17.54
N MET A 207 -47.35 4.46 -17.63
CA MET A 207 -48.29 4.14 -16.55
C MET A 207 -48.57 2.64 -16.44
N VAL A 208 -48.62 1.93 -17.57
CA VAL A 208 -48.75 0.46 -17.59
C VAL A 208 -47.51 -0.20 -16.95
N ASN A 209 -46.32 0.23 -17.33
CA ASN A 209 -45.06 -0.30 -16.72
C ASN A 209 -44.96 0.02 -15.23
N TYR A 210 -45.34 1.23 -14.84
CA TYR A 210 -45.39 1.63 -13.43
C TYR A 210 -46.35 0.76 -12.63
N LYS A 211 -47.57 0.56 -13.13
CA LYS A 211 -48.56 -0.33 -12.50
C LYS A 211 -48.04 -1.76 -12.39
N ASN A 212 -47.51 -2.32 -13.48
CA ASN A 212 -46.95 -3.67 -13.47
C ASN A 212 -45.81 -3.79 -12.48
N SER A 213 -44.97 -2.76 -12.33
CA SER A 213 -43.94 -2.72 -11.30
C SER A 213 -44.55 -2.78 -9.90
N LEU A 214 -45.57 -1.98 -9.60
CA LEU A 214 -46.26 -2.00 -8.32
C LEU A 214 -46.95 -3.35 -8.04
N ASP A 215 -47.56 -3.98 -9.03
CA ASP A 215 -48.19 -5.28 -8.89
C ASP A 215 -47.16 -6.38 -8.61
N TYR A 216 -45.99 -6.35 -9.27
CA TYR A 216 -44.88 -7.25 -8.99
C TYR A 216 -44.37 -7.12 -7.55
N LEU A 217 -44.32 -5.90 -7.00
CA LEU A 217 -43.86 -5.63 -5.64
C LEU A 217 -44.76 -6.26 -4.56
N LYS A 218 -46.02 -6.57 -4.85
CA LYS A 218 -46.90 -7.26 -3.91
C LYS A 218 -46.49 -8.71 -3.67
N GLU A 219 -45.81 -9.30 -4.63
CA GLU A 219 -45.39 -10.70 -4.60
C GLU A 219 -43.90 -10.88 -4.18
N ASP A 220 -43.14 -9.78 -4.16
CA ASP A 220 -41.71 -9.80 -3.84
C ASP A 220 -41.45 -9.45 -2.37
N GLU A 221 -41.27 -10.50 -1.54
CA GLU A 221 -40.97 -10.36 -0.12
C GLU A 221 -39.61 -9.66 0.17
N ARG A 222 -38.77 -9.47 -0.84
CA ARG A 222 -37.47 -8.82 -0.71
C ARG A 222 -37.50 -7.33 -0.96
N THR A 223 -38.57 -6.81 -1.58
CA THR A 223 -38.70 -5.40 -1.90
C THR A 223 -39.57 -4.69 -0.87
N THR A 224 -39.07 -3.58 -0.36
CA THR A 224 -39.79 -2.66 0.53
C THR A 224 -40.00 -1.32 -0.19
N ILE A 225 -41.23 -0.82 -0.19
CA ILE A 225 -41.55 0.51 -0.69
C ILE A 225 -41.25 1.52 0.40
N LYS A 226 -40.31 2.46 0.13
CA LYS A 226 -39.86 3.49 1.09
C LYS A 226 -40.67 4.80 1.01
N GLY A 227 -41.37 4.98 -0.04
CA GLY A 227 -42.22 6.15 -0.23
C GLY A 227 -42.39 6.48 -1.71
N THR A 228 -43.39 7.31 -1.98
CA THR A 228 -43.67 7.79 -3.33
C THR A 228 -43.64 9.30 -3.36
N GLN A 229 -43.00 9.84 -4.37
CA GLN A 229 -42.95 11.27 -4.63
C GLN A 229 -43.80 11.59 -5.86
N ILE A 230 -44.74 12.50 -5.71
CA ILE A 230 -45.53 13.07 -6.82
C ILE A 230 -44.95 14.43 -7.12
N VAL A 231 -44.41 14.60 -8.31
CA VAL A 231 -43.83 15.88 -8.74
C VAL A 231 -44.58 16.37 -9.96
N ALA A 232 -45.37 17.43 -9.80
CA ALA A 232 -46.19 18.01 -10.86
C ALA A 232 -45.57 19.29 -11.41
N TYR A 233 -45.70 19.46 -12.71
CA TYR A 233 -45.09 20.55 -13.48
C TYR A 233 -46.12 21.22 -14.40
N ALA A 234 -45.84 22.47 -14.71
CA ALA A 234 -46.42 23.16 -15.85
C ALA A 234 -45.34 23.48 -16.87
N SER A 235 -45.68 23.50 -18.14
CA SER A 235 -44.76 23.96 -19.18
C SER A 235 -44.44 25.45 -19.02
N PRO A 236 -43.26 25.92 -19.42
CA PRO A 236 -42.87 27.32 -19.31
C PRO A 236 -43.70 28.33 -20.12
N GLU A 237 -44.70 27.86 -20.86
CA GLU A 237 -45.63 28.71 -21.61
C GLU A 237 -46.72 29.29 -20.70
N GLY A 238 -46.56 30.43 -20.19
CA GLY A 238 -47.57 31.09 -19.33
C GLY A 238 -46.95 31.67 -18.07
N GLY A 239 -47.72 32.61 -17.49
CA GLY A 239 -47.22 33.37 -16.34
C GLY A 239 -46.89 32.49 -15.13
N LYS A 240 -45.87 32.87 -14.38
CA LYS A 240 -45.34 32.14 -13.22
C LYS A 240 -46.41 31.77 -12.19
N ASP A 241 -47.26 32.75 -11.80
CA ASP A 241 -48.30 32.55 -10.77
C ASP A 241 -49.43 31.63 -11.26
N TYR A 242 -49.74 31.69 -12.56
CA TYR A 242 -50.72 30.79 -13.15
C TYR A 242 -50.18 29.35 -13.16
N ASN A 243 -48.95 29.18 -13.61
CA ASN A 243 -48.32 27.87 -13.68
C ASN A 243 -48.05 27.25 -12.30
N ALA A 244 -47.80 28.05 -11.28
CA ALA A 244 -47.73 27.56 -9.90
C ALA A 244 -49.08 26.94 -9.48
N LYS A 245 -50.19 27.67 -9.64
CA LYS A 245 -51.54 27.17 -9.33
C LYS A 245 -51.96 25.97 -10.20
N LEU A 246 -51.54 25.94 -11.45
CA LEU A 246 -51.82 24.81 -12.34
C LEU A 246 -51.05 23.56 -11.94
N SER A 247 -49.79 23.71 -11.57
CA SER A 247 -49.00 22.58 -11.08
C SER A 247 -49.51 22.04 -9.74
N ASP A 248 -50.01 22.88 -8.82
CA ASP A 248 -50.69 22.46 -7.58
C ASP A 248 -51.90 21.58 -7.89
N LYS A 249 -52.79 22.01 -8.79
CA LYS A 249 -53.97 21.23 -9.21
C LYS A 249 -53.57 19.92 -9.89
N ARG A 250 -52.51 19.93 -10.71
CA ARG A 250 -51.98 18.72 -11.33
C ARG A 250 -51.43 17.74 -10.30
N ALA A 251 -50.79 18.25 -9.24
CA ALA A 251 -50.33 17.44 -8.14
C ALA A 251 -51.49 16.72 -7.44
N ASP A 252 -52.57 17.43 -7.13
CA ASP A 252 -53.80 16.87 -6.53
C ASP A 252 -54.43 15.77 -7.41
N THR A 253 -54.49 16.00 -8.72
CA THR A 253 -55.08 15.01 -9.64
C THR A 253 -54.16 13.84 -9.92
N ALA A 254 -52.82 14.05 -9.88
CA ALA A 254 -51.86 12.99 -9.95
C ALA A 254 -51.88 12.10 -8.69
N GLN A 255 -52.11 12.68 -7.48
CA GLN A 255 -52.34 11.91 -6.26
C GLN A 255 -53.53 10.95 -6.42
N LYS A 256 -54.67 11.45 -6.90
CA LYS A 256 -55.83 10.59 -7.15
C LYS A 256 -55.56 9.52 -8.21
N ALA A 257 -54.74 9.83 -9.20
CA ALA A 257 -54.34 8.86 -10.21
C ALA A 257 -53.40 7.79 -9.63
N LEU A 258 -52.48 8.17 -8.72
CA LEU A 258 -51.66 7.23 -7.98
C LEU A 258 -52.52 6.27 -7.15
N ASP A 259 -53.45 6.79 -6.36
CA ASP A 259 -54.37 5.98 -5.54
C ASP A 259 -55.12 4.95 -6.36
N LYS A 260 -55.58 5.36 -7.57
CA LYS A 260 -56.26 4.46 -8.50
C LYS A 260 -55.38 3.36 -9.07
N VAL A 261 -54.08 3.66 -9.36
CA VAL A 261 -53.16 2.72 -9.98
C VAL A 261 -52.52 1.80 -8.93
N ALA A 262 -52.26 2.31 -7.74
CA ALA A 262 -51.67 1.58 -6.65
C ALA A 262 -52.57 0.45 -6.09
N GLY A 263 -53.89 0.66 -6.13
CA GLY A 263 -54.84 -0.31 -5.55
C GLY A 263 -54.54 -0.56 -4.07
N ASP A 264 -54.19 -1.80 -3.74
CA ASP A 264 -53.92 -2.21 -2.36
C ASP A 264 -52.42 -2.03 -1.94
N VAL A 265 -51.60 -1.37 -2.77
CA VAL A 265 -50.21 -1.09 -2.42
C VAL A 265 -50.15 0.02 -1.38
N GLU A 266 -49.58 -0.31 -0.21
CA GLU A 266 -49.35 0.66 0.86
C GLU A 266 -48.01 1.36 0.67
N PHE A 267 -47.99 2.69 0.67
CA PHE A 267 -46.80 3.52 0.68
C PHE A 267 -46.49 3.97 2.11
N THR A 268 -45.23 3.88 2.52
CA THR A 268 -44.77 4.35 3.85
C THR A 268 -44.89 5.88 3.99
N GLY A 269 -45.09 6.59 2.89
CA GLY A 269 -45.34 8.02 2.82
C GLY A 269 -45.47 8.47 1.36
N THR A 270 -46.30 9.49 1.14
CA THR A 270 -46.45 10.14 -0.17
C THR A 270 -46.09 11.63 -0.02
N GLU A 271 -45.04 12.04 -0.70
CA GLU A 271 -44.65 13.45 -0.79
C GLU A 271 -45.22 14.05 -2.06
N VAL A 272 -45.99 15.13 -1.93
CA VAL A 272 -46.57 15.84 -3.07
C VAL A 272 -45.87 17.15 -3.28
N LYS A 273 -45.34 17.39 -4.48
CA LYS A 273 -44.54 18.55 -4.82
C LYS A 273 -45.02 19.18 -6.12
N SER A 274 -45.28 20.46 -6.09
CA SER A 274 -45.51 21.23 -7.30
C SER A 274 -44.33 22.16 -7.58
N VAL A 275 -43.88 22.18 -8.83
CA VAL A 275 -42.67 22.92 -9.24
C VAL A 275 -43.01 24.21 -9.99
N GLY A 276 -44.26 24.32 -10.51
CA GLY A 276 -44.61 25.40 -11.41
C GLY A 276 -44.04 25.18 -12.82
N GLN A 277 -43.33 26.17 -13.33
CA GLN A 277 -42.67 26.10 -14.64
C GLN A 277 -41.48 25.13 -14.65
N ASP A 278 -41.50 24.12 -15.51
CA ASP A 278 -40.45 23.10 -15.67
C ASP A 278 -39.32 23.59 -16.57
N TRP A 279 -38.50 24.50 -16.07
CA TRP A 279 -37.35 25.04 -16.82
C TRP A 279 -36.20 24.04 -16.96
N GLU A 280 -35.98 23.15 -15.98
CA GLU A 280 -34.97 22.09 -16.07
C GLU A 280 -35.34 21.04 -17.11
N GLY A 281 -36.59 20.55 -17.03
CA GLY A 281 -37.11 19.65 -18.06
C GLY A 281 -37.15 20.26 -19.44
N PHE A 282 -37.42 21.59 -19.54
CA PHE A 282 -37.37 22.31 -20.79
C PHE A 282 -35.95 22.31 -21.40
N GLN A 283 -34.95 22.64 -20.60
CA GLN A 283 -33.55 22.62 -21.03
C GLN A 283 -33.10 21.22 -21.50
N GLU A 284 -33.49 20.18 -20.74
CA GLU A 284 -33.19 18.79 -21.10
C GLU A 284 -33.89 18.39 -22.41
N ALA A 285 -35.21 18.70 -22.54
CA ALA A 285 -35.97 18.35 -23.71
C ALA A 285 -35.48 19.06 -24.98
N VAL A 286 -35.11 20.34 -24.87
CA VAL A 286 -34.49 21.10 -25.98
C VAL A 286 -33.16 20.51 -26.37
N SER A 287 -32.27 20.19 -25.42
CA SER A 287 -30.96 19.62 -25.70
C SER A 287 -31.02 18.30 -26.47
N LYS A 288 -32.05 17.48 -26.19
CA LYS A 288 -32.31 16.18 -26.84
C LYS A 288 -33.14 16.30 -28.13
N SER A 289 -33.69 17.48 -28.42
CA SER A 289 -34.55 17.69 -29.57
C SER A 289 -33.78 17.87 -30.88
N ASN A 290 -34.52 17.70 -32.01
CA ASN A 290 -34.02 18.02 -33.33
C ASN A 290 -34.56 19.39 -33.80
N ILE A 291 -34.76 20.34 -32.88
CA ILE A 291 -35.15 21.70 -33.20
C ILE A 291 -33.98 22.42 -33.83
N GLU A 292 -34.22 23.11 -34.94
CA GLU A 292 -33.24 24.01 -35.57
C GLU A 292 -32.92 25.14 -34.59
N ASP A 293 -31.66 25.55 -34.53
CA ASP A 293 -31.17 26.58 -33.60
C ASP A 293 -31.35 26.29 -32.09
N LYS A 294 -31.48 25.03 -31.68
CA LYS A 294 -31.57 24.66 -30.24
C LYS A 294 -30.48 25.30 -29.36
N ASP A 295 -29.28 25.50 -29.92
CA ASP A 295 -28.15 26.12 -29.21
C ASP A 295 -28.44 27.60 -28.86
N LEU A 296 -29.25 28.30 -29.66
CA LEU A 296 -29.67 29.64 -29.34
C LEU A 296 -30.60 29.64 -28.12
N ILE A 297 -31.55 28.67 -28.06
CA ILE A 297 -32.45 28.53 -26.91
C ILE A 297 -31.64 28.22 -25.64
N LEU A 298 -30.69 27.27 -25.71
CA LEU A 298 -29.85 26.90 -24.58
C LEU A 298 -28.99 28.06 -24.10
N ARG A 299 -28.53 28.90 -25.02
CA ARG A 299 -27.82 30.14 -24.70
C ARG A 299 -28.70 31.15 -23.95
N VAL A 300 -29.93 31.35 -24.38
CA VAL A 300 -30.92 32.21 -23.68
C VAL A 300 -31.11 31.71 -22.26
N LEU A 301 -31.27 30.39 -22.07
CA LEU A 301 -31.41 29.79 -20.74
C LEU A 301 -30.20 30.00 -19.84
N SER A 302 -29.00 30.01 -20.43
CA SER A 302 -27.76 30.25 -19.66
C SER A 302 -27.53 31.73 -19.30
N MET A 303 -28.02 32.65 -20.15
CA MET A 303 -27.87 34.09 -19.96
C MET A 303 -28.82 34.69 -18.93
N TYR A 304 -30.04 34.16 -18.84
CA TYR A 304 -31.10 34.71 -18.01
C TYR A 304 -31.51 33.70 -16.94
N SER A 305 -31.52 34.12 -15.68
CA SER A 305 -32.00 33.30 -14.54
C SER A 305 -33.49 33.57 -14.25
N ASP A 306 -33.98 34.75 -14.58
CA ASP A 306 -35.39 35.13 -14.36
C ASP A 306 -36.33 34.39 -15.33
N PRO A 307 -37.31 33.61 -14.82
CA PRO A 307 -38.25 32.87 -15.62
C PRO A 307 -39.08 33.73 -16.60
N ALA A 308 -39.49 34.95 -16.21
CA ALA A 308 -40.28 35.83 -17.05
C ALA A 308 -39.45 36.38 -18.23
N VAL A 309 -38.19 36.70 -17.97
CA VAL A 309 -37.24 37.12 -19.02
C VAL A 309 -36.98 35.96 -19.98
N ARG A 310 -36.71 34.75 -19.46
CA ARG A 310 -36.55 33.54 -20.29
C ARG A 310 -37.75 33.30 -21.21
N GLU A 311 -38.93 33.36 -20.64
CA GLU A 311 -40.19 33.18 -21.42
C GLU A 311 -40.31 34.23 -22.53
N SER A 312 -40.07 35.50 -22.20
CA SER A 312 -40.15 36.60 -23.17
C SER A 312 -39.14 36.44 -24.32
N GLU A 313 -37.88 36.16 -23.99
CA GLU A 313 -36.81 36.00 -24.98
C GLU A 313 -37.05 34.81 -25.91
N ILE A 314 -37.52 33.67 -25.37
CA ILE A 314 -37.83 32.48 -26.17
C ILE A 314 -39.07 32.74 -27.07
N ARG A 315 -40.06 33.47 -26.57
CA ARG A 315 -41.24 33.90 -27.38
C ARG A 315 -40.84 34.79 -28.55
N ASN A 316 -39.86 35.65 -28.36
CA ASN A 316 -39.38 36.54 -29.41
C ASN A 316 -38.74 35.76 -30.59
N LEU A 317 -38.35 34.50 -30.36
CA LEU A 317 -37.88 33.58 -31.40
C LEU A 317 -39.09 32.92 -32.13
N SER A 318 -39.90 33.66 -32.81
CA SER A 318 -41.25 33.28 -33.28
C SER A 318 -41.37 31.96 -34.07
N GLN A 319 -40.41 31.68 -34.95
CA GLN A 319 -40.40 30.40 -35.70
C GLN A 319 -40.04 29.23 -34.81
N ILE A 320 -39.01 29.38 -34.01
CA ILE A 320 -38.52 28.37 -33.06
C ILE A 320 -39.58 28.11 -31.98
N TYR A 321 -40.26 29.14 -31.49
CA TYR A 321 -41.33 29.01 -30.50
C TYR A 321 -42.49 28.13 -30.99
N SER A 322 -42.85 28.20 -32.26
CA SER A 322 -43.86 27.31 -32.84
C SER A 322 -43.46 25.84 -32.81
N GLU A 323 -42.18 25.54 -33.03
CA GLU A 323 -41.65 24.19 -32.93
C GLU A 323 -41.57 23.70 -31.48
N ILE A 324 -41.11 24.56 -30.57
CA ILE A 324 -41.08 24.27 -29.13
C ILE A 324 -42.49 23.91 -28.63
N ASN A 325 -43.48 24.69 -29.00
CA ASN A 325 -44.86 24.48 -28.58
C ASN A 325 -45.43 23.12 -29.04
N LYS A 326 -45.01 22.65 -30.21
CA LYS A 326 -45.46 21.36 -30.76
C LYS A 326 -44.64 20.18 -30.28
N LYS A 327 -43.31 20.33 -30.12
CA LYS A 327 -42.39 19.23 -29.90
C LYS A 327 -41.91 19.09 -28.45
N VAL A 328 -41.86 20.20 -27.67
CA VAL A 328 -41.26 20.23 -26.33
C VAL A 328 -42.31 20.40 -25.24
N PHE A 329 -43.11 21.45 -25.29
CA PHE A 329 -44.07 21.76 -24.23
C PHE A 329 -45.06 20.63 -23.87
N PRO A 330 -45.57 19.80 -24.81
CA PRO A 330 -46.45 18.71 -24.44
C PRO A 330 -45.86 17.72 -23.44
N ALA A 331 -44.57 17.44 -23.56
CA ALA A 331 -43.87 16.54 -22.64
C ALA A 331 -43.59 17.15 -21.23
N LEU A 332 -43.68 18.48 -21.10
CA LEU A 332 -43.47 19.21 -19.85
C LEU A 332 -44.75 19.46 -19.05
N ARG A 333 -45.92 19.27 -19.66
CA ARG A 333 -47.22 19.32 -18.99
C ARG A 333 -47.45 17.98 -18.30
N ARG A 334 -46.72 17.71 -17.23
CA ARG A 334 -46.61 16.36 -16.65
C ARG A 334 -46.74 16.33 -15.15
N ALA A 335 -47.10 15.18 -14.63
CA ALA A 335 -46.77 14.76 -13.29
C ALA A 335 -45.94 13.47 -13.33
N ARG A 336 -44.97 13.35 -12.46
CA ARG A 336 -44.16 12.16 -12.26
C ARG A 336 -44.55 11.50 -10.95
N LEU A 337 -44.77 10.20 -10.98
CA LEU A 337 -45.03 9.34 -9.83
C LEU A 337 -43.74 8.54 -9.64
N VAL A 338 -42.93 8.89 -8.66
CA VAL A 338 -41.61 8.25 -8.45
C VAL A 338 -41.67 7.47 -7.15
N THR A 339 -41.67 6.16 -7.24
CA THR A 339 -41.67 5.28 -6.07
C THR A 339 -40.25 4.75 -5.80
N ASN A 340 -39.76 5.02 -4.59
CA ASN A 340 -38.45 4.58 -4.12
C ASN A 340 -38.57 3.19 -3.48
N LEU A 341 -37.69 2.31 -3.87
CA LEU A 341 -37.68 0.91 -3.50
C LEU A 341 -36.36 0.54 -2.88
N GLU A 342 -36.42 -0.25 -1.81
CA GLU A 342 -35.29 -0.98 -1.26
C GLU A 342 -35.48 -2.46 -1.55
N TRP A 343 -34.54 -3.05 -2.26
CA TRP A 343 -34.51 -4.49 -2.48
C TRP A 343 -33.44 -5.11 -1.58
N ARG A 344 -33.86 -6.01 -0.68
CA ARG A 344 -32.96 -6.78 0.19
C ARG A 344 -32.27 -7.84 -0.62
N ASN A 345 -30.96 -7.69 -0.81
CA ASN A 345 -30.13 -8.66 -1.50
C ASN A 345 -30.03 -9.95 -0.69
N TYR A 346 -29.44 -10.99 -1.24
CA TYR A 346 -29.18 -12.24 -0.53
C TYR A 346 -28.15 -11.98 0.58
N ASP A 347 -28.35 -12.58 1.77
CA ASP A 347 -27.29 -12.66 2.74
C ASP A 347 -26.26 -13.73 2.32
N ASP A 348 -25.15 -13.84 3.05
CA ASP A 348 -24.06 -14.72 2.68
C ASP A 348 -24.46 -16.20 2.60
N GLU A 349 -25.30 -16.66 3.55
CA GLU A 349 -25.80 -18.04 3.58
C GLU A 349 -26.77 -18.31 2.41
N GLU A 350 -27.66 -17.37 2.14
CA GLU A 350 -28.58 -17.44 1.01
C GLU A 350 -27.83 -17.46 -0.33
N LEU A 351 -26.77 -16.63 -0.45
CA LEU A 351 -25.96 -16.49 -1.66
C LEU A 351 -25.22 -17.81 -1.94
N ILE A 352 -24.55 -18.39 -0.93
CA ILE A 352 -23.85 -19.66 -1.04
C ILE A 352 -24.83 -20.77 -1.42
N LYS A 353 -25.95 -20.88 -0.71
CA LYS A 353 -26.98 -21.88 -0.97
C LYS A 353 -27.56 -21.80 -2.38
N LEU A 354 -27.78 -20.58 -2.88
CA LEU A 354 -28.25 -20.36 -4.25
C LEU A 354 -27.19 -20.76 -5.29
N ALA A 355 -25.92 -20.47 -5.03
CA ALA A 355 -24.81 -20.86 -5.90
C ALA A 355 -24.74 -22.39 -6.03
N ASP A 356 -24.82 -23.10 -4.90
CA ASP A 356 -24.80 -24.57 -4.86
C ASP A 356 -26.00 -25.21 -5.56
N GLN A 357 -27.19 -24.65 -5.38
CA GLN A 357 -28.43 -25.24 -5.92
C GLN A 357 -28.70 -24.90 -7.39
N LYS A 358 -28.33 -23.72 -7.83
CA LYS A 358 -28.73 -23.16 -9.14
C LYS A 358 -27.58 -22.80 -10.05
N GLY A 359 -26.33 -22.97 -9.57
CA GLY A 359 -25.13 -22.54 -10.27
C GLY A 359 -24.89 -21.03 -10.18
N ILE A 360 -23.71 -20.63 -10.61
CA ILE A 360 -23.21 -19.24 -10.50
C ILE A 360 -23.53 -18.37 -11.73
N GLU A 361 -24.10 -18.95 -12.78
CA GLU A 361 -24.31 -18.28 -14.08
C GLU A 361 -25.32 -17.12 -14.03
N ARG A 362 -26.18 -17.12 -13.00
CA ARG A 362 -27.25 -16.13 -12.81
C ARG A 362 -26.83 -14.89 -12.06
N PHE A 363 -25.72 -14.98 -11.35
CA PHE A 363 -25.25 -13.89 -10.51
C PHE A 363 -24.59 -12.79 -11.33
N ASP A 364 -24.70 -11.58 -10.81
CA ASP A 364 -23.97 -10.41 -11.27
C ASP A 364 -22.52 -10.42 -10.75
N GLU A 365 -21.71 -9.50 -11.20
CA GLU A 365 -20.30 -9.42 -10.83
C GLU A 365 -20.10 -9.25 -9.32
N PRO A 366 -20.76 -8.31 -8.60
CA PRO A 366 -20.59 -8.18 -7.15
C PRO A 366 -20.92 -9.46 -6.38
N SER A 367 -21.95 -10.19 -6.79
CA SER A 367 -22.33 -11.47 -6.17
C SER A 367 -21.25 -12.54 -6.34
N ILE A 368 -20.63 -12.63 -7.53
CA ILE A 368 -19.52 -13.57 -7.78
C ILE A 368 -18.29 -13.19 -6.98
N LEU A 369 -17.97 -11.88 -6.91
CA LEU A 369 -16.85 -11.38 -6.11
C LEU A 369 -17.08 -11.62 -4.60
N ARG A 370 -18.33 -11.47 -4.14
CA ARG A 370 -18.73 -11.81 -2.76
C ARG A 370 -18.54 -13.29 -2.47
N LEU A 371 -19.02 -14.18 -3.34
CA LEU A 371 -18.80 -15.62 -3.23
C LEU A 371 -17.29 -15.96 -3.18
N ALA A 372 -16.47 -15.29 -3.99
CA ALA A 372 -15.02 -15.46 -3.96
C ALA A 372 -14.40 -15.00 -2.62
N SER A 373 -14.91 -13.93 -2.02
CA SER A 373 -14.43 -13.48 -0.69
C SER A 373 -14.82 -14.44 0.43
N LEU A 374 -15.99 -15.09 0.32
CA LEU A 374 -16.53 -16.06 1.28
C LEU A 374 -15.95 -17.47 1.12
N ALA A 375 -15.41 -17.81 -0.05
CA ALA A 375 -14.87 -19.15 -0.31
C ALA A 375 -13.74 -19.50 0.66
N GLU A 376 -13.75 -20.73 1.19
CA GLU A 376 -12.78 -21.19 2.18
C GLU A 376 -11.43 -21.55 1.55
N THR A 377 -11.47 -22.16 0.36
CA THR A 377 -10.25 -22.63 -0.29
C THR A 377 -9.73 -21.65 -1.35
N THR A 378 -8.40 -21.59 -1.48
CA THR A 378 -7.74 -20.81 -2.54
C THR A 378 -8.20 -21.25 -3.94
N SER A 379 -8.42 -22.55 -4.15
CA SER A 379 -8.88 -23.11 -5.43
C SER A 379 -10.27 -22.61 -5.81
N ASP A 380 -11.18 -22.49 -4.85
CA ASP A 380 -12.55 -21.99 -5.09
C ASP A 380 -12.50 -20.47 -5.37
N LYS A 381 -11.70 -19.71 -4.61
CA LYS A 381 -11.44 -18.29 -4.88
C LYS A 381 -10.92 -18.08 -6.29
N GLU A 382 -9.89 -18.83 -6.67
CA GLU A 382 -9.30 -18.79 -8.01
C GLU A 382 -10.34 -19.06 -9.11
N THR A 383 -11.18 -20.07 -8.92
CA THR A 383 -12.23 -20.46 -9.87
C THR A 383 -13.26 -19.35 -10.03
N LEU A 384 -13.74 -18.76 -8.94
CA LEU A 384 -14.73 -17.70 -8.95
C LEU A 384 -14.18 -16.39 -9.57
N TYR A 385 -12.95 -16.00 -9.23
CA TYR A 385 -12.32 -14.84 -9.88
C TYR A 385 -12.11 -15.06 -11.38
N LYS A 386 -11.67 -16.24 -11.82
CA LYS A 386 -11.55 -16.58 -13.25
C LYS A 386 -12.90 -16.55 -13.95
N TYR A 387 -13.95 -17.00 -13.30
CA TYR A 387 -15.30 -16.90 -13.85
C TYR A 387 -15.74 -15.44 -14.00
N ALA A 388 -15.52 -14.59 -12.98
CA ALA A 388 -15.84 -13.17 -13.06
C ALA A 388 -15.06 -12.46 -14.19
N ILE A 389 -13.78 -12.79 -14.35
CA ILE A 389 -12.95 -12.28 -15.47
C ILE A 389 -13.54 -12.70 -16.82
N SER A 390 -13.92 -13.97 -16.97
CA SER A 390 -14.43 -14.50 -18.23
C SER A 390 -15.79 -13.93 -18.62
N LYS A 391 -16.70 -13.80 -17.63
CA LYS A 391 -18.08 -13.38 -17.87
C LYS A 391 -18.25 -11.87 -17.96
N PHE A 392 -17.57 -11.13 -17.08
CA PHE A 392 -17.77 -9.68 -16.91
C PHE A 392 -16.58 -8.85 -17.37
N ASN A 393 -15.46 -9.47 -17.74
CA ASN A 393 -14.20 -8.78 -18.00
C ASN A 393 -13.70 -7.98 -16.77
N SER A 394 -13.97 -8.47 -15.56
CA SER A 394 -13.77 -7.79 -14.29
C SER A 394 -12.30 -7.47 -14.00
N ASP A 395 -11.97 -6.20 -13.84
CA ASP A 395 -10.64 -5.76 -13.40
C ASP A 395 -10.46 -5.93 -11.90
N THR A 396 -11.52 -5.83 -11.10
CA THR A 396 -11.51 -6.17 -9.66
C THR A 396 -11.15 -7.64 -9.45
N ALA A 397 -11.76 -8.55 -10.23
CA ALA A 397 -11.42 -9.97 -10.16
C ALA A 397 -9.98 -10.25 -10.61
N ARG A 398 -9.47 -9.55 -11.65
CA ARG A 398 -8.06 -9.67 -12.07
C ARG A 398 -7.11 -9.24 -10.96
N TYR A 399 -7.40 -8.11 -10.33
CA TYR A 399 -6.61 -7.59 -9.22
C TYR A 399 -6.63 -8.57 -8.04
N ASN A 400 -7.82 -8.97 -7.56
CA ASN A 400 -7.94 -9.87 -6.41
C ASN A 400 -7.32 -11.25 -6.67
N LEU A 401 -7.41 -11.76 -7.90
CA LEU A 401 -6.72 -12.99 -8.30
C LEU A 401 -5.20 -12.82 -8.29
N ALA A 402 -4.70 -11.65 -8.69
CA ALA A 402 -3.28 -11.34 -8.59
C ALA A 402 -2.82 -11.31 -7.13
N MET A 403 -3.59 -10.67 -6.23
CA MET A 403 -3.28 -10.66 -4.79
C MET A 403 -3.27 -12.07 -4.19
N LEU A 404 -4.22 -12.92 -4.61
CA LEU A 404 -4.26 -14.33 -4.21
C LEU A 404 -2.95 -15.04 -4.59
N TYR A 405 -2.48 -14.84 -5.81
CA TYR A 405 -1.21 -15.43 -6.28
C TYR A 405 0.02 -14.84 -5.58
N LEU A 406 0.02 -13.56 -5.24
CA LEU A 406 1.10 -12.95 -4.47
C LEU A 406 1.18 -13.53 -3.05
N ASN A 407 0.04 -13.80 -2.42
CA ASN A 407 -0.03 -14.46 -1.10
C ASN A 407 0.53 -15.90 -1.14
N GLU A 408 0.42 -16.58 -2.28
CA GLU A 408 0.98 -17.92 -2.50
C GLU A 408 2.46 -17.90 -2.95
N GLY A 409 3.09 -16.73 -3.05
CA GLY A 409 4.44 -16.58 -3.59
C GLY A 409 4.53 -16.78 -5.12
N ARG A 410 3.40 -16.87 -5.82
CA ARG A 410 3.32 -17.05 -7.29
C ARG A 410 3.41 -15.70 -8.01
N THR A 411 4.48 -14.95 -7.73
CA THR A 411 4.66 -13.55 -8.15
C THR A 411 4.49 -13.33 -9.64
N SER A 412 5.08 -14.21 -10.49
CA SER A 412 4.96 -14.09 -11.95
C SER A 412 3.52 -14.19 -12.45
N LEU A 413 2.69 -15.03 -11.83
CA LEU A 413 1.27 -15.13 -12.18
C LEU A 413 0.50 -13.90 -11.74
N GLY A 414 0.76 -13.41 -10.52
CA GLY A 414 0.19 -12.15 -10.04
C GLY A 414 0.46 -11.02 -11.03
N GLY A 415 1.71 -10.82 -11.42
CA GLY A 415 2.11 -9.81 -12.40
C GLY A 415 1.42 -9.99 -13.77
N ALA A 416 1.23 -11.23 -14.23
CA ALA A 416 0.56 -11.50 -15.49
C ALA A 416 -0.94 -11.14 -15.49
N TYR A 417 -1.60 -11.14 -14.31
CA TYR A 417 -2.98 -10.69 -14.20
C TYR A 417 -3.07 -9.16 -14.06
N LEU A 418 -2.19 -8.53 -13.27
CA LEU A 418 -2.11 -7.07 -13.16
C LEU A 418 -1.86 -6.40 -14.51
N SER A 419 -0.96 -6.94 -15.33
CA SER A 419 -0.62 -6.39 -16.66
C SER A 419 -1.78 -6.37 -17.66
N LYS A 420 -2.87 -7.08 -17.40
CA LYS A 420 -4.08 -7.09 -18.24
C LYS A 420 -5.07 -6.00 -17.90
N ILE A 421 -4.88 -5.28 -16.79
CA ILE A 421 -5.70 -4.14 -16.38
C ILE A 421 -5.23 -2.92 -17.18
N LYS A 422 -6.13 -2.38 -18.03
CA LYS A 422 -5.76 -1.34 -19.00
C LYS A 422 -5.62 0.04 -18.38
N GLU A 423 -6.44 0.34 -17.38
CA GLU A 423 -6.47 1.61 -16.68
C GLU A 423 -6.14 1.35 -15.20
N PRO A 424 -4.84 1.21 -14.87
CA PRO A 424 -4.42 0.91 -13.51
C PRO A 424 -4.68 2.11 -12.59
N ASP A 425 -5.40 1.87 -11.51
CA ASP A 425 -5.50 2.82 -10.39
C ASP A 425 -4.30 2.71 -9.44
N GLU A 426 -4.30 3.53 -8.40
CA GLU A 426 -3.20 3.58 -7.42
C GLU A 426 -2.92 2.22 -6.78
N GLN A 427 -3.94 1.41 -6.45
CA GLN A 427 -3.76 0.07 -5.88
C GLN A 427 -3.14 -0.91 -6.86
N VAL A 428 -3.52 -0.85 -8.15
CA VAL A 428 -2.94 -1.70 -9.20
C VAL A 428 -1.47 -1.32 -9.45
N LEU A 429 -1.16 -0.03 -9.43
CA LEU A 429 0.22 0.46 -9.55
C LEU A 429 1.07 0.01 -8.36
N ASP A 430 0.56 0.16 -7.14
CA ASP A 430 1.26 -0.28 -5.93
C ASP A 430 1.55 -1.79 -5.95
N ALA A 431 0.55 -2.62 -6.24
CA ALA A 431 0.72 -4.06 -6.37
C ALA A 431 1.69 -4.45 -7.51
N THR A 432 1.71 -3.69 -8.61
CA THR A 432 2.68 -3.89 -9.70
C THR A 432 4.10 -3.56 -9.23
N GLY A 433 4.25 -2.52 -8.43
CA GLY A 433 5.51 -2.18 -7.76
C GLY A 433 5.98 -3.29 -6.83
N VAL A 434 5.08 -3.91 -6.06
CA VAL A 434 5.40 -5.09 -5.23
C VAL A 434 5.89 -6.26 -6.07
N VAL A 435 5.24 -6.56 -7.20
CA VAL A 435 5.69 -7.60 -8.14
C VAL A 435 7.09 -7.29 -8.65
N ALA A 436 7.35 -6.06 -9.08
CA ALA A 436 8.66 -5.62 -9.57
C ALA A 436 9.72 -5.74 -8.46
N MET A 437 9.41 -5.28 -7.25
CA MET A 437 10.30 -5.36 -6.08
C MET A 437 10.66 -6.83 -5.73
N ARG A 438 9.70 -7.75 -5.79
CA ARG A 438 9.94 -9.19 -5.53
C ARG A 438 10.84 -9.84 -6.60
N ASN A 439 10.83 -9.28 -7.81
CA ASN A 439 11.71 -9.70 -8.91
C ASN A 439 13.04 -8.92 -8.95
N ASP A 440 13.34 -8.12 -7.92
CA ASP A 440 14.53 -7.26 -7.80
C ASP A 440 14.63 -6.18 -8.90
N ASP A 441 13.52 -5.90 -9.61
CA ASP A 441 13.40 -4.78 -10.55
C ASP A 441 13.03 -3.50 -9.78
N TYR A 442 14.01 -2.93 -9.10
CA TYR A 442 13.81 -1.78 -8.23
C TYR A 442 13.57 -0.47 -9.00
N GLU A 443 13.94 -0.40 -10.26
CA GLU A 443 13.65 0.77 -11.10
C GLU A 443 12.16 0.84 -11.45
N LEU A 444 11.61 -0.26 -11.93
CA LEU A 444 10.18 -0.37 -12.19
C LEU A 444 9.36 -0.24 -10.91
N ALA A 445 9.81 -0.85 -9.81
CA ALA A 445 9.12 -0.74 -8.52
C ALA A 445 9.02 0.72 -8.05
N ALA A 446 10.12 1.48 -8.14
CA ALA A 446 10.14 2.89 -7.75
C ALA A 446 9.21 3.75 -8.61
N ASP A 447 9.20 3.54 -9.94
CA ASP A 447 8.29 4.25 -10.86
C ASP A 447 6.81 3.96 -10.55
N CYS A 448 6.50 2.70 -10.24
CA CYS A 448 5.15 2.28 -9.85
C CYS A 448 4.71 2.90 -8.51
N PHE A 449 5.58 2.87 -7.49
CA PHE A 449 5.28 3.45 -6.18
C PHE A 449 5.14 4.97 -6.23
N GLU A 450 5.97 5.67 -7.02
CA GLU A 450 5.84 7.12 -7.23
C GLU A 450 4.48 7.48 -7.84
N LYS A 451 4.03 6.72 -8.84
CA LYS A 451 2.72 6.92 -9.49
C LYS A 451 1.54 6.56 -8.59
N ALA A 452 1.68 5.56 -7.74
CA ALA A 452 0.67 5.16 -6.75
C ALA A 452 0.59 6.15 -5.56
N GLY A 453 1.64 6.93 -5.32
CA GLY A 453 1.64 8.01 -4.35
C GLY A 453 1.65 7.56 -2.89
N SER A 454 0.80 8.19 -2.06
CA SER A 454 0.88 8.01 -0.60
C SER A 454 0.56 6.59 -0.11
N ILE A 455 -0.18 5.80 -0.87
CA ILE A 455 -0.53 4.43 -0.48
C ILE A 455 0.69 3.49 -0.50
N SER A 456 1.71 3.80 -1.30
CA SER A 456 2.92 2.98 -1.46
C SER A 456 4.02 3.25 -0.42
N LYS A 457 3.81 4.13 0.54
CA LYS A 457 4.86 4.52 1.50
C LYS A 457 5.42 3.34 2.29
N GLU A 458 4.59 2.38 2.65
CA GLU A 458 5.05 1.17 3.32
C GLU A 458 5.89 0.29 2.38
N ASN A 459 5.46 0.12 1.13
CA ASN A 459 6.20 -0.63 0.11
C ASN A 459 7.50 0.07 -0.30
N GLU A 460 7.54 1.41 -0.37
CA GLU A 460 8.78 2.17 -0.54
C GLU A 460 9.76 1.91 0.61
N THR A 461 9.24 1.86 1.85
CA THR A 461 10.04 1.53 3.04
C THR A 461 10.63 0.12 2.94
N ILE A 462 9.81 -0.87 2.60
CA ILE A 462 10.23 -2.27 2.42
C ILE A 462 11.29 -2.38 1.32
N MET A 463 11.06 -1.73 0.18
CA MET A 463 12.01 -1.70 -0.93
C MET A 463 13.37 -1.15 -0.51
N ALA A 464 13.37 -0.04 0.23
CA ALA A 464 14.60 0.58 0.71
C ALA A 464 15.34 -0.31 1.73
N ILE A 465 14.62 -1.02 2.62
CA ILE A 465 15.21 -2.02 3.52
C ILE A 465 15.84 -3.15 2.71
N ARG A 466 15.15 -3.70 1.71
CA ARG A 466 15.69 -4.75 0.83
C ARG A 466 16.99 -4.34 0.14
N LYS A 467 17.07 -3.09 -0.31
CA LYS A 467 18.27 -2.52 -0.95
C LYS A 467 19.40 -2.23 0.03
N GLY A 468 19.11 -2.20 1.33
CA GLY A 468 20.06 -1.77 2.36
C GLY A 468 20.25 -0.25 2.41
N ASP A 469 19.35 0.53 1.81
CA ASP A 469 19.33 1.99 1.90
C ASP A 469 18.49 2.44 3.09
N TYR A 470 19.11 2.34 4.27
CA TYR A 470 18.41 2.57 5.53
C TYR A 470 18.03 4.04 5.75
N ALA A 471 18.75 4.97 5.12
CA ALA A 471 18.39 6.40 5.16
C ALA A 471 17.11 6.66 4.36
N ALA A 472 17.01 6.08 3.16
CA ALA A 472 15.79 6.16 2.35
C ALA A 472 14.63 5.42 3.04
N ALA A 473 14.88 4.26 3.66
CA ALA A 473 13.87 3.51 4.40
C ALA A 473 13.26 4.34 5.54
N ALA A 474 14.09 4.97 6.37
CA ALA A 474 13.64 5.82 7.47
C ALA A 474 12.89 7.07 6.97
N ALA A 475 13.32 7.64 5.83
CA ALA A 475 12.63 8.78 5.22
C ALA A 475 11.23 8.40 4.71
N ALA A 476 11.08 7.26 4.04
CA ALA A 476 9.80 6.74 3.56
C ALA A 476 8.87 6.35 4.73
N ALA A 477 9.44 5.76 5.79
CA ALA A 477 8.71 5.33 6.99
C ALA A 477 8.23 6.49 7.88
N LYS A 478 8.61 7.73 7.58
CA LYS A 478 8.27 8.88 8.42
C LYS A 478 6.76 9.07 8.54
N GLY A 479 6.24 8.95 9.76
CA GLY A 479 4.82 9.06 10.08
C GLY A 479 4.03 7.77 9.89
N LEU A 480 4.65 6.70 9.35
CA LEU A 480 4.04 5.38 9.33
C LEU A 480 4.10 4.71 10.71
N LYS A 481 3.24 3.73 10.89
CA LYS A 481 3.14 2.88 12.07
C LYS A 481 3.40 1.42 11.68
N GLY A 482 3.71 0.59 12.68
CA GLY A 482 3.93 -0.83 12.51
C GLY A 482 5.40 -1.23 12.52
N ASP A 483 5.62 -2.54 12.44
CA ASP A 483 6.93 -3.16 12.66
C ASP A 483 7.97 -2.76 11.60
N ASN A 484 7.59 -2.73 10.31
CA ASN A 484 8.51 -2.35 9.24
C ASN A 484 8.98 -0.89 9.35
N ALA A 485 8.08 0.02 9.76
CA ALA A 485 8.44 1.41 10.02
C ALA A 485 9.43 1.52 11.20
N ALA A 486 9.17 0.81 12.28
CA ALA A 486 10.08 0.77 13.42
C ALA A 486 11.45 0.17 13.07
N ILE A 487 11.48 -0.90 12.26
CA ILE A 487 12.71 -1.52 11.78
C ILE A 487 13.50 -0.52 10.92
N ALA A 488 12.85 0.19 9.98
CA ALA A 488 13.51 1.20 9.16
C ALA A 488 14.19 2.29 10.01
N MET A 489 13.49 2.76 11.06
CA MET A 489 14.04 3.72 12.02
C MET A 489 15.21 3.15 12.81
N LEU A 490 15.10 1.89 13.32
CA LEU A 490 16.18 1.20 14.03
C LEU A 490 17.43 1.03 13.18
N LEU A 491 17.26 0.63 11.92
CA LEU A 491 18.36 0.45 10.95
C LEU A 491 19.07 1.78 10.64
N ASN A 492 18.33 2.88 10.63
CA ASN A 492 18.89 4.23 10.47
C ASN A 492 19.41 4.84 11.79
N GLY A 493 19.25 4.13 12.92
CA GLY A 493 19.72 4.61 14.24
C GLY A 493 18.76 5.54 14.98
N ASP A 494 17.58 5.78 14.46
CA ASP A 494 16.53 6.57 15.11
C ASP A 494 15.70 5.71 16.08
N VAL A 495 16.22 5.54 17.29
CA VAL A 495 15.59 4.70 18.33
C VAL A 495 14.29 5.32 18.85
N ASP A 496 14.20 6.65 18.89
CA ASP A 496 12.99 7.34 19.35
C ASP A 496 11.88 7.28 18.30
N GLY A 497 12.22 7.46 17.04
CA GLY A 497 11.32 7.25 15.91
C GLY A 497 10.78 5.81 15.87
N ALA A 498 11.64 4.82 16.09
CA ALA A 498 11.23 3.42 16.18
C ALA A 498 10.23 3.18 17.33
N ALA A 499 10.52 3.71 18.51
CA ALA A 499 9.59 3.62 19.65
C ALA A 499 8.22 4.22 19.34
N ALA A 500 8.21 5.34 18.62
CA ALA A 500 6.97 6.02 18.24
C ALA A 500 6.19 5.28 17.14
N ALA A 501 6.86 4.50 16.30
CA ALA A 501 6.23 3.75 15.21
C ALA A 501 5.56 2.45 15.67
N LEU A 502 6.00 1.83 16.77
CA LEU A 502 5.50 0.55 17.25
C LEU A 502 4.06 0.62 17.79
N GLU A 503 3.18 -0.18 17.21
CA GLU A 503 1.77 -0.33 17.61
C GLU A 503 1.42 -1.82 17.74
N GLY A 504 0.39 -2.12 18.57
CA GLY A 504 -0.06 -3.49 18.79
C GLY A 504 0.77 -4.24 19.85
N ASP A 505 0.51 -5.52 20.02
CA ASP A 505 1.07 -6.41 21.04
C ASP A 505 1.55 -7.76 20.47
N GLY A 506 1.80 -7.81 19.18
CA GLY A 506 2.32 -9.00 18.50
C GLY A 506 3.72 -9.38 18.98
N ALA A 507 4.06 -10.66 18.89
CA ALA A 507 5.36 -11.18 19.33
C ALA A 507 6.55 -10.42 18.72
N ARG A 508 6.47 -10.11 17.41
CA ARG A 508 7.51 -9.33 16.70
C ARG A 508 7.56 -7.89 17.21
N THR A 509 6.42 -7.27 17.47
CA THR A 509 6.34 -5.92 18.03
C THR A 509 6.98 -5.86 19.41
N GLU A 510 6.71 -6.86 20.27
CA GLU A 510 7.36 -6.97 21.59
C GLU A 510 8.86 -7.16 21.47
N TYR A 511 9.32 -7.96 20.52
CA TYR A 511 10.76 -8.13 20.25
C TYR A 511 11.42 -6.80 19.83
N LEU A 512 10.77 -6.02 18.98
CA LEU A 512 11.26 -4.70 18.56
C LEU A 512 11.25 -3.70 19.73
N ARG A 513 10.27 -3.75 20.62
CA ARG A 513 10.27 -2.96 21.87
C ARG A 513 11.46 -3.33 22.77
N ALA A 514 11.77 -4.62 22.84
CA ALA A 514 12.95 -5.08 23.58
C ALA A 514 14.25 -4.51 22.99
N ILE A 515 14.40 -4.50 21.66
CA ILE A 515 15.55 -3.87 20.97
C ILE A 515 15.61 -2.38 21.28
N VAL A 516 14.49 -1.66 21.14
CA VAL A 516 14.40 -0.23 21.47
C VAL A 516 14.84 0.03 22.90
N ALA A 517 14.33 -0.72 23.87
CA ALA A 517 14.68 -0.58 25.27
C ALA A 517 16.16 -0.89 25.55
N ALA A 518 16.70 -1.95 24.92
CA ALA A 518 18.11 -2.31 25.02
C ALA A 518 19.03 -1.21 24.46
N ARG A 519 18.71 -0.66 23.30
CA ARG A 519 19.46 0.46 22.69
C ARG A 519 19.37 1.75 23.51
N LYS A 520 18.28 1.96 24.27
CA LYS A 520 18.13 3.07 25.24
C LYS A 520 18.83 2.78 26.57
N GLY A 521 19.36 1.58 26.78
CA GLY A 521 20.01 1.19 28.05
C GLY A 521 19.03 0.83 29.16
N ASN A 522 17.73 0.66 28.85
CA ASN A 522 16.71 0.28 29.82
C ASN A 522 16.59 -1.26 29.88
N THR A 523 17.49 -1.89 30.66
CA THR A 523 17.60 -3.34 30.80
C THR A 523 16.33 -4.00 31.34
N ALA A 524 15.62 -3.35 32.25
CA ALA A 524 14.41 -3.90 32.86
C ALA A 524 13.27 -4.02 31.83
N GLU A 525 13.00 -2.95 31.11
CA GLU A 525 12.00 -2.94 30.04
C GLU A 525 12.42 -3.88 28.87
N ALA A 526 13.71 -3.90 28.52
CA ALA A 526 14.19 -4.80 27.49
C ALA A 526 13.93 -6.27 27.85
N ARG A 527 14.20 -6.69 29.09
CA ARG A 527 13.90 -8.05 29.55
C ARG A 527 12.39 -8.34 29.51
N LYS A 528 11.57 -7.43 30.06
CA LYS A 528 10.12 -7.58 30.07
C LYS A 528 9.54 -7.84 28.68
N HIS A 529 9.87 -6.99 27.70
CA HIS A 529 9.38 -7.14 26.33
C HIS A 529 9.99 -8.36 25.63
N LEU A 530 11.27 -8.67 25.89
CA LEU A 530 11.91 -9.84 25.33
C LEU A 530 11.27 -11.14 25.83
N ASP A 531 10.95 -11.22 27.12
CA ASP A 531 10.29 -12.39 27.69
C ASP A 531 8.88 -12.58 27.14
N ALA A 532 8.11 -11.49 26.96
CA ALA A 532 6.81 -11.52 26.29
C ALA A 532 6.93 -12.04 24.83
N ALA A 533 7.90 -11.55 24.07
CA ALA A 533 8.13 -12.03 22.72
C ALA A 533 8.49 -13.52 22.66
N LYS A 534 9.35 -13.99 23.57
CA LYS A 534 9.78 -15.39 23.64
C LYS A 534 8.65 -16.35 24.04
N GLU A 535 7.75 -15.90 24.93
CA GLU A 535 6.58 -16.68 25.34
C GLU A 535 5.61 -16.85 24.19
N ALA A 536 5.43 -15.80 23.37
CA ALA A 536 4.50 -15.77 22.27
C ALA A 536 5.00 -16.46 20.99
N ASP A 537 6.33 -16.45 20.73
CA ASP A 537 6.92 -17.04 19.52
C ASP A 537 8.25 -17.74 19.81
N LYS A 538 8.27 -19.06 19.57
CA LYS A 538 9.47 -19.90 19.75
C LYS A 538 10.61 -19.50 18.81
N ALA A 539 10.34 -19.08 17.59
CA ALA A 539 11.38 -18.68 16.66
C ALA A 539 12.11 -17.41 17.14
N LEU A 540 11.36 -16.48 17.75
CA LEU A 540 11.95 -15.30 18.39
C LEU A 540 12.73 -15.67 19.68
N ALA A 541 12.28 -16.69 20.42
CA ALA A 541 13.04 -17.19 21.56
C ALA A 541 14.40 -17.79 21.14
N ASP A 542 14.41 -18.60 20.07
CA ASP A 542 15.63 -19.19 19.51
C ASP A 542 16.57 -18.08 18.97
N ARG A 543 16.03 -17.09 18.26
CA ARG A 543 16.75 -15.93 17.77
C ARG A 543 17.40 -15.13 18.88
N ALA A 544 16.67 -14.84 19.96
CA ALA A 544 17.15 -14.01 21.07
C ALA A 544 18.43 -14.56 21.72
N ALA A 545 18.64 -15.88 21.69
CA ALA A 545 19.82 -16.52 22.24
C ALA A 545 21.13 -16.15 21.52
N SER A 546 21.03 -15.71 20.26
CA SER A 546 22.16 -15.29 19.44
C SER A 546 22.16 -13.82 19.04
N ASP A 547 21.09 -13.08 19.33
CA ASP A 547 20.94 -11.69 18.90
C ASP A 547 21.85 -10.76 19.73
N ILE A 548 22.78 -10.13 19.05
CA ILE A 548 23.76 -9.23 19.67
C ILE A 548 23.10 -7.96 20.25
N GLU A 549 21.89 -7.61 19.84
CA GLU A 549 21.11 -6.51 20.42
C GLU A 549 20.91 -6.70 21.94
N PHE A 550 20.92 -7.95 22.41
CA PHE A 550 20.70 -8.31 23.81
C PHE A 550 21.97 -8.76 24.54
N ALA A 551 23.14 -8.59 23.94
CA ALA A 551 24.41 -9.00 24.57
C ALA A 551 24.62 -8.35 25.96
N THR A 552 24.11 -7.15 26.19
CA THR A 552 24.18 -6.45 27.48
C THR A 552 23.18 -6.95 28.53
N LEU A 553 22.20 -7.75 28.14
CA LEU A 553 21.21 -8.34 29.04
C LEU A 553 21.69 -9.67 29.65
N ALA A 554 22.77 -10.26 29.13
CA ALA A 554 23.30 -11.55 29.57
C ALA A 554 24.10 -11.49 30.86
N ASN A 555 24.31 -10.28 31.43
CA ASN A 555 25.08 -10.04 32.67
C ASN A 555 24.18 -9.76 33.86
#